data_d652b2c6eb79f1780757d2dc294f543a
#
_entry.id   d652b2c6eb79f1780757d2dc294f543a
#
_cell.length_a   1.000
_cell.length_b   1.000
_cell.length_c   1.000
_cell.angle_alpha   90.00
_cell.angle_beta   90.00
_cell.angle_gamma   90.00
#
_symmetry.space_group_name_H-M   'P 1'
#
loop_
_entity.id
_entity.type
_entity.pdbx_description
1 polymer ?
#
loop_
_entity_poly.entity_id
_entity_poly.type
_entity_poly.pdbx_seq_one_letter_code
_entity_poly.pdbx_strand_id
1 'polypeptide(L)'
;MKANVINPVTQVEDGLLYDANHDAEIILKRKKAKEACFNFNSLHPAKETEKRQILTELLGSHGKSLTIESPFHCDYGSNIYLGENFYANHNLVILDGAEVIIGDNVFIAPNVGIYTAGHPLDPKRRAEGLEFVLPIKIGNNVWIGGGVTITPGVTIGDNTVIGAGSMVNRDIPSDVIAVGNPCKVIRTLSEEDSQREDFHRR
;
A
#
# COMPACT_ATOMS: atom_id res chain seq x y z
N MET A 1 12.68 22.94 -8.00
CA MET A 1 12.19 21.99 -9.01
C MET A 1 12.41 20.62 -8.43
N LYS A 2 11.33 19.88 -8.11
CA LYS A 2 11.47 18.47 -7.72
C LYS A 2 11.94 17.72 -8.97
N ALA A 3 12.97 16.88 -8.84
CA ALA A 3 13.40 16.02 -9.92
C ALA A 3 12.19 15.15 -10.32
N ASN A 4 11.88 15.12 -11.60
CA ASN A 4 10.85 14.23 -12.14
C ASN A 4 11.29 12.79 -11.90
N VAL A 5 10.55 12.07 -11.07
CA VAL A 5 10.80 10.65 -10.80
C VAL A 5 10.03 9.88 -11.86
N ILE A 6 10.75 9.13 -12.69
CA ILE A 6 10.13 8.26 -13.71
C ILE A 6 9.70 6.96 -13.00
N ASN A 7 8.44 6.59 -13.14
CA ASN A 7 7.92 5.33 -12.63
C ASN A 7 8.62 4.15 -13.35
N PRO A 8 9.31 3.25 -12.61
CA PRO A 8 10.10 2.19 -13.22
C PRO A 8 9.27 1.13 -13.97
N VAL A 9 7.98 1.03 -13.71
CA VAL A 9 7.09 0.06 -14.40
C VAL A 9 6.44 0.66 -15.63
N THR A 10 5.95 1.89 -15.50
CA THR A 10 5.17 2.55 -16.57
C THR A 10 6.00 3.53 -17.38
N GLN A 11 7.22 3.87 -16.93
CA GLN A 11 8.05 4.95 -17.46
C GLN A 11 7.31 6.30 -17.52
N VAL A 12 6.32 6.47 -16.65
CA VAL A 12 5.52 7.69 -16.55
C VAL A 12 6.07 8.57 -15.46
N GLU A 13 6.10 9.86 -15.73
CA GLU A 13 6.45 10.87 -14.75
C GLU A 13 5.35 11.03 -13.71
N ASP A 14 5.71 11.02 -12.42
CA ASP A 14 4.74 11.09 -11.32
C ASP A 14 3.82 12.31 -11.46
N GLY A 15 2.52 12.05 -11.37
CA GLY A 15 1.48 13.07 -11.48
C GLY A 15 1.10 13.47 -12.91
N LEU A 16 1.79 12.95 -13.94
CA LEU A 16 1.36 13.14 -15.32
C LEU A 16 0.34 12.07 -15.72
N LEU A 17 -0.52 12.42 -16.67
CA LEU A 17 -1.50 11.49 -17.22
C LEU A 17 -0.85 10.56 -18.24
N TYR A 18 -1.20 9.29 -18.14
CA TYR A 18 -0.75 8.24 -19.07
C TYR A 18 -1.90 7.31 -19.44
N ASP A 19 -1.71 6.54 -20.52
CA ASP A 19 -2.68 5.55 -20.97
C ASP A 19 -2.44 4.19 -20.31
N ALA A 20 -3.12 3.94 -19.21
CA ALA A 20 -3.02 2.69 -18.47
C ALA A 20 -3.75 1.51 -19.14
N ASN A 21 -4.66 1.78 -20.09
CA ASN A 21 -5.64 0.81 -20.58
C ASN A 21 -5.36 0.31 -22.00
N HIS A 22 -4.55 1.02 -22.77
CA HIS A 22 -4.27 0.64 -24.17
C HIS A 22 -2.76 0.36 -24.41
N ASP A 23 -1.87 0.69 -23.48
CA ASP A 23 -0.46 0.33 -23.58
C ASP A 23 -0.27 -1.18 -23.40
N ALA A 24 0.23 -1.85 -24.45
CA ALA A 24 0.36 -3.30 -24.48
C ALA A 24 1.34 -3.86 -23.43
N GLU A 25 2.41 -3.11 -23.12
CA GLU A 25 3.40 -3.53 -22.11
C GLU A 25 2.81 -3.44 -20.70
N ILE A 26 2.11 -2.36 -20.40
CA ILE A 26 1.41 -2.14 -19.13
C ILE A 26 0.36 -3.23 -18.92
N ILE A 27 -0.47 -3.52 -19.93
CA ILE A 27 -1.48 -4.57 -19.88
C ILE A 27 -0.87 -5.93 -19.62
N LEU A 28 0.26 -6.26 -20.28
CA LEU A 28 0.94 -7.54 -20.09
C LEU A 28 1.50 -7.68 -18.66
N LYS A 29 2.13 -6.63 -18.11
CA LYS A 29 2.65 -6.62 -16.73
C LYS A 29 1.51 -6.83 -15.73
N ARG A 30 0.40 -6.10 -15.89
CA ARG A 30 -0.79 -6.24 -15.03
C ARG A 30 -1.41 -7.64 -15.12
N LYS A 31 -1.44 -8.25 -16.30
CA LYS A 31 -1.93 -9.63 -16.47
C LYS A 31 -1.08 -10.63 -15.69
N LYS A 32 0.24 -10.53 -15.75
CA LYS A 32 1.17 -11.39 -15.00
C LYS A 32 0.96 -11.26 -13.49
N ALA A 33 0.81 -10.04 -12.98
CA ALA A 33 0.54 -9.81 -11.56
C ALA A 33 -0.81 -10.41 -11.11
N LYS A 34 -1.87 -10.27 -11.92
CA LYS A 34 -3.17 -10.89 -11.65
C LYS A 34 -3.10 -12.41 -11.59
N GLU A 35 -2.32 -13.03 -12.47
CA GLU A 35 -2.09 -14.48 -12.47
C GLU A 35 -1.32 -14.91 -11.20
N ALA A 36 -0.28 -14.18 -10.81
CA ALA A 36 0.47 -14.44 -9.58
C ALA A 36 -0.43 -14.30 -8.33
N CYS A 37 -1.25 -13.24 -8.24
CA CYS A 37 -2.23 -13.07 -7.16
C CYS A 37 -3.25 -14.20 -7.14
N PHE A 38 -3.76 -14.63 -8.29
CA PHE A 38 -4.68 -15.77 -8.37
C PHE A 38 -4.03 -17.05 -7.81
N ASN A 39 -2.80 -17.36 -8.24
CA ASN A 39 -2.06 -18.53 -7.78
C ASN A 39 -1.81 -18.45 -6.26
N PHE A 40 -1.33 -17.31 -5.75
CA PHE A 40 -1.13 -17.09 -4.32
C PHE A 40 -2.41 -17.32 -3.49
N ASN A 41 -3.51 -16.73 -3.94
CA ASN A 41 -4.80 -16.77 -3.24
C ASN A 41 -5.48 -18.13 -3.27
N SER A 42 -5.16 -18.96 -4.27
CA SER A 42 -5.75 -20.31 -4.45
C SER A 42 -4.97 -21.41 -3.75
N LEU A 43 -3.77 -21.13 -3.23
CA LEU A 43 -2.96 -22.12 -2.51
C LEU A 43 -3.58 -22.46 -1.15
N HIS A 44 -3.52 -23.75 -0.80
CA HIS A 44 -3.89 -24.21 0.54
C HIS A 44 -3.04 -23.49 1.62
N PRO A 45 -3.61 -23.12 2.78
CA PRO A 45 -2.88 -22.40 3.83
C PRO A 45 -1.54 -23.04 4.24
N ALA A 46 -1.46 -24.36 4.30
CA ALA A 46 -0.24 -25.09 4.64
C ALA A 46 0.90 -25.01 3.60
N LYS A 47 0.66 -24.40 2.45
CA LYS A 47 1.64 -24.23 1.36
C LYS A 47 2.46 -22.93 1.52
N GLU A 48 3.01 -22.72 2.71
CA GLU A 48 3.71 -21.47 3.07
C GLU A 48 4.94 -21.19 2.19
N THR A 49 5.71 -22.23 1.86
CA THR A 49 6.90 -22.08 1.01
C THR A 49 6.54 -21.65 -0.41
N GLU A 50 5.53 -22.26 -0.99
CA GLU A 50 5.05 -21.93 -2.34
C GLU A 50 4.44 -20.51 -2.37
N LYS A 51 3.65 -20.15 -1.35
CA LYS A 51 3.12 -18.79 -1.20
C LYS A 51 4.25 -17.76 -1.13
N ARG A 52 5.26 -18.02 -0.31
CA ARG A 52 6.41 -17.15 -0.17
C ARG A 52 7.19 -16.99 -1.47
N GLN A 53 7.38 -18.08 -2.23
CA GLN A 53 8.05 -18.02 -3.52
C GLN A 53 7.29 -17.09 -4.49
N ILE A 54 5.96 -17.22 -4.59
CA ILE A 54 5.15 -16.33 -5.44
C ILE A 54 5.33 -14.87 -5.05
N LEU A 55 5.28 -14.54 -3.75
CA LEU A 55 5.49 -13.17 -3.28
C LEU A 55 6.89 -12.66 -3.60
N THR A 56 7.94 -13.50 -3.47
CA THR A 56 9.32 -13.13 -3.79
C THR A 56 9.50 -12.81 -5.28
N GLU A 57 8.80 -13.54 -6.15
CA GLU A 57 8.85 -13.32 -7.60
C GLU A 57 7.98 -12.13 -8.04
N LEU A 58 6.91 -11.83 -7.30
CA LEU A 58 5.94 -10.78 -7.61
C LEU A 58 6.39 -9.40 -7.13
N LEU A 59 6.90 -9.31 -5.89
CA LEU A 59 7.21 -8.03 -5.25
C LEU A 59 8.56 -7.46 -5.71
N GLY A 60 8.67 -6.13 -5.74
CA GLY A 60 9.92 -5.43 -6.06
C GLY A 60 11.04 -5.78 -5.07
N SER A 61 10.74 -5.78 -3.77
CA SER A 61 11.62 -6.33 -2.74
C SER A 61 10.86 -6.56 -1.43
N HIS A 62 11.41 -7.41 -0.56
CA HIS A 62 10.91 -7.59 0.79
C HIS A 62 12.01 -8.07 1.75
N GLY A 63 11.79 -7.86 3.05
CA GLY A 63 12.64 -8.38 4.12
C GLY A 63 12.54 -9.90 4.29
N LYS A 64 13.33 -10.45 5.21
CA LYS A 64 13.37 -11.90 5.49
C LYS A 64 12.08 -12.38 6.18
N SER A 65 11.52 -11.57 7.07
CA SER A 65 10.27 -11.85 7.75
C SER A 65 9.12 -11.16 7.04
N LEU A 66 8.35 -11.92 6.26
CA LEU A 66 7.21 -11.44 5.47
C LEU A 66 6.02 -12.34 5.69
N THR A 67 4.88 -11.77 6.05
CA THR A 67 3.59 -12.46 6.09
C THR A 67 2.54 -11.61 5.39
N ILE A 68 1.87 -12.20 4.41
CA ILE A 68 0.67 -11.64 3.77
C ILE A 68 -0.39 -12.72 3.80
N GLU A 69 -1.52 -12.44 4.46
CA GLU A 69 -2.66 -13.35 4.47
C GLU A 69 -3.46 -13.25 3.19
N SER A 70 -3.93 -14.40 2.70
CA SER A 70 -4.80 -14.44 1.51
C SER A 70 -6.22 -13.97 1.85
N PRO A 71 -6.95 -13.31 0.93
CA PRO A 71 -6.47 -12.89 -0.38
C PRO A 71 -5.66 -11.58 -0.35
N PHE A 72 -4.73 -11.48 -1.30
CA PHE A 72 -3.95 -10.28 -1.61
C PHE A 72 -4.09 -9.94 -3.10
N HIS A 73 -4.16 -8.64 -3.42
CA HIS A 73 -4.25 -8.17 -4.80
C HIS A 73 -3.35 -6.96 -5.03
N CYS A 74 -2.72 -6.89 -6.20
CA CYS A 74 -1.97 -5.73 -6.67
C CYS A 74 -2.11 -5.55 -8.18
N ASP A 75 -1.68 -4.39 -8.69
CA ASP A 75 -1.66 -4.14 -10.14
C ASP A 75 -0.44 -4.75 -10.82
N TYR A 76 0.75 -4.55 -10.26
CA TYR A 76 2.02 -4.98 -10.84
C TYR A 76 2.87 -5.80 -9.87
N GLY A 77 2.82 -5.50 -8.57
CA GLY A 77 3.64 -6.08 -7.52
C GLY A 77 5.09 -5.57 -7.52
N SER A 78 5.68 -5.38 -8.69
CA SER A 78 7.07 -4.96 -8.85
C SER A 78 7.39 -3.55 -8.33
N ASN A 79 6.38 -2.73 -8.07
CA ASN A 79 6.51 -1.42 -7.46
C ASN A 79 6.30 -1.43 -5.93
N ILE A 80 6.15 -2.61 -5.33
CA ILE A 80 5.92 -2.76 -3.88
C ILE A 80 7.24 -3.17 -3.23
N TYR A 81 7.70 -2.35 -2.30
CA TYR A 81 8.94 -2.55 -1.55
C TYR A 81 8.62 -2.63 -0.06
N LEU A 82 8.86 -3.77 0.56
CA LEU A 82 8.52 -4.05 1.96
C LEU A 82 9.79 -4.25 2.79
N GLY A 83 9.84 -3.63 3.97
CA GLY A 83 10.91 -3.80 4.94
C GLY A 83 10.85 -5.13 5.69
N GLU A 84 11.66 -5.23 6.74
CA GLU A 84 11.70 -6.40 7.64
C GLU A 84 10.45 -6.48 8.50
N ASN A 85 10.07 -7.71 8.87
CA ASN A 85 8.98 -7.98 9.81
C ASN A 85 7.64 -7.34 9.40
N PHE A 86 7.33 -7.44 8.10
CA PHE A 86 6.06 -6.97 7.55
C PHE A 86 4.96 -8.01 7.75
N TYR A 87 3.82 -7.56 8.27
CA TYR A 87 2.60 -8.36 8.39
C TYR A 87 1.41 -7.66 7.77
N ALA A 88 0.69 -8.34 6.89
CA ALA A 88 -0.60 -7.90 6.38
C ALA A 88 -1.67 -8.98 6.55
N ASN A 89 -2.80 -8.57 7.11
CA ASN A 89 -3.97 -9.40 7.28
C ASN A 89 -4.78 -9.50 5.97
N HIS A 90 -5.88 -10.25 5.99
CA HIS A 90 -6.71 -10.57 4.84
C HIS A 90 -7.23 -9.36 4.07
N ASN A 91 -7.37 -9.51 2.75
CA ASN A 91 -7.93 -8.53 1.82
C ASN A 91 -7.10 -7.23 1.72
N LEU A 92 -5.77 -7.33 1.77
CA LEU A 92 -4.92 -6.21 1.39
C LEU A 92 -4.98 -6.02 -0.13
N VAL A 93 -5.24 -4.78 -0.56
CA VAL A 93 -5.20 -4.36 -1.97
C VAL A 93 -4.20 -3.21 -2.13
N ILE A 94 -3.21 -3.40 -3.01
CA ILE A 94 -2.24 -2.35 -3.35
C ILE A 94 -2.30 -2.10 -4.85
N LEU A 95 -2.80 -0.93 -5.26
CA LEU A 95 -2.75 -0.50 -6.66
C LEU A 95 -1.45 0.26 -6.88
N ASP A 96 -0.41 -0.48 -7.25
CA ASP A 96 0.98 -0.03 -7.33
C ASP A 96 1.35 0.49 -8.73
N GLY A 97 0.53 1.39 -9.27
CA GLY A 97 0.90 2.12 -10.50
C GLY A 97 2.17 2.97 -10.29
N ALA A 98 2.40 3.52 -9.11
CA ALA A 98 3.67 4.10 -8.65
C ALA A 98 4.24 3.29 -7.49
N GLU A 99 5.45 3.67 -7.05
CA GLU A 99 6.12 3.00 -5.92
C GLU A 99 5.31 3.07 -4.63
N VAL A 100 5.23 1.92 -3.93
CA VAL A 100 4.73 1.78 -2.57
C VAL A 100 5.87 1.27 -1.71
N ILE A 101 6.43 2.16 -0.90
CA ILE A 101 7.58 1.86 -0.04
C ILE A 101 7.07 1.77 1.40
N ILE A 102 7.24 0.61 2.03
CA ILE A 102 6.81 0.32 3.39
C ILE A 102 8.03 -0.11 4.20
N GLY A 103 8.24 0.56 5.33
CA GLY A 103 9.38 0.33 6.22
C GLY A 103 9.30 -0.96 7.03
N ASP A 104 10.14 -1.05 8.07
CA ASP A 104 10.26 -2.20 8.95
C ASP A 104 9.16 -2.22 10.03
N ASN A 105 8.80 -3.42 10.50
CA ASN A 105 7.84 -3.64 11.60
C ASN A 105 6.47 -3.00 11.32
N VAL A 106 5.98 -3.11 10.11
CA VAL A 106 4.66 -2.58 9.73
C VAL A 106 3.60 -3.66 9.82
N PHE A 107 2.50 -3.34 10.52
CA PHE A 107 1.34 -4.21 10.69
C PHE A 107 0.12 -3.61 10.01
N ILE A 108 -0.48 -4.37 9.10
CA ILE A 108 -1.67 -3.97 8.34
C ILE A 108 -2.83 -4.90 8.72
N ALA A 109 -3.91 -4.33 9.23
CA ALA A 109 -5.13 -5.04 9.57
C ALA A 109 -5.98 -5.38 8.33
N PRO A 110 -7.10 -6.14 8.46
CA PRO A 110 -7.90 -6.57 7.31
C PRO A 110 -8.53 -5.42 6.51
N ASN A 111 -8.75 -5.69 5.21
CA ASN A 111 -9.49 -4.82 4.29
C ASN A 111 -8.85 -3.43 4.09
N VAL A 112 -7.53 -3.36 4.04
CA VAL A 112 -6.81 -2.11 3.78
C VAL A 112 -6.58 -1.94 2.28
N GLY A 113 -6.79 -0.71 1.79
CA GLY A 113 -6.51 -0.28 0.43
C GLY A 113 -5.40 0.76 0.37
N ILE A 114 -4.37 0.53 -0.46
CA ILE A 114 -3.27 1.46 -0.72
C ILE A 114 -3.28 1.75 -2.22
N TYR A 115 -3.65 2.97 -2.60
CA TYR A 115 -3.93 3.30 -3.99
C TYR A 115 -3.03 4.43 -4.47
N THR A 116 -2.08 4.13 -5.36
CA THR A 116 -1.20 5.15 -5.95
C THR A 116 -1.83 5.81 -7.18
N ALA A 117 -2.87 5.21 -7.76
CA ALA A 117 -3.50 5.65 -8.99
C ALA A 117 -4.73 6.52 -8.75
N GLY A 118 -4.96 7.45 -9.68
CA GLY A 118 -6.16 8.26 -9.76
C GLY A 118 -6.49 8.63 -11.21
N HIS A 119 -7.68 9.19 -11.42
CA HIS A 119 -8.17 9.59 -12.74
C HIS A 119 -8.33 11.11 -12.86
N PRO A 120 -8.30 11.67 -14.09
CA PRO A 120 -8.60 13.07 -14.32
C PRO A 120 -10.00 13.45 -13.81
N LEU A 121 -10.14 14.66 -13.24
CA LEU A 121 -11.45 15.19 -12.86
C LEU A 121 -12.32 15.49 -14.08
N ASP A 122 -11.70 15.86 -15.21
CA ASP A 122 -12.40 16.08 -16.46
C ASP A 122 -13.03 14.76 -16.99
N PRO A 123 -14.36 14.74 -17.24
CA PRO A 123 -15.04 13.50 -17.61
C PRO A 123 -14.65 12.97 -19.00
N LYS A 124 -14.25 13.82 -19.93
CA LYS A 124 -13.83 13.39 -21.26
C LYS A 124 -12.49 12.67 -21.19
N ARG A 125 -11.50 13.30 -20.55
CA ARG A 125 -10.17 12.69 -20.34
C ARG A 125 -10.24 11.40 -19.51
N ARG A 126 -11.15 11.35 -18.52
CA ARG A 126 -11.39 10.12 -17.75
C ARG A 126 -12.00 9.01 -18.60
N ALA A 127 -12.93 9.35 -19.52
CA ALA A 127 -13.52 8.39 -20.44
C ALA A 127 -12.52 7.82 -21.47
N GLU A 128 -11.41 8.51 -21.72
CA GLU A 128 -10.27 8.03 -22.52
C GLU A 128 -9.45 6.97 -21.77
N GLY A 129 -9.75 6.71 -20.50
CA GLY A 129 -9.03 5.72 -19.68
C GLY A 129 -7.70 6.21 -19.11
N LEU A 130 -7.46 7.54 -19.15
CA LEU A 130 -6.23 8.12 -18.62
C LEU A 130 -6.18 8.03 -17.09
N GLU A 131 -4.98 7.81 -16.57
CA GLU A 131 -4.65 7.75 -15.14
C GLU A 131 -3.45 8.66 -14.83
N PHE A 132 -3.32 9.03 -13.56
CA PHE A 132 -2.08 9.53 -12.98
C PHE A 132 -1.69 8.65 -11.81
N VAL A 133 -0.43 8.65 -11.43
CA VAL A 133 0.08 7.90 -10.28
C VAL A 133 0.96 8.79 -9.42
N LEU A 134 0.89 8.59 -8.09
CA LEU A 134 1.76 9.25 -7.12
C LEU A 134 2.23 8.21 -6.09
N PRO A 135 3.54 8.18 -5.75
CA PRO A 135 4.09 7.19 -4.84
C PRO A 135 3.52 7.34 -3.41
N ILE A 136 3.46 6.23 -2.69
CA ILE A 136 3.06 6.20 -1.28
C ILE A 136 4.24 5.70 -0.45
N LYS A 137 4.47 6.36 0.70
CA LYS A 137 5.51 5.97 1.65
C LYS A 137 4.91 5.75 3.02
N ILE A 138 5.25 4.61 3.64
CA ILE A 138 4.87 4.27 5.01
C ILE A 138 6.18 3.99 5.76
N GLY A 139 6.41 4.71 6.85
CA GLY A 139 7.59 4.59 7.69
C GLY A 139 7.69 3.28 8.46
N ASN A 140 8.60 3.24 9.43
CA ASN A 140 8.83 2.09 10.28
C ASN A 140 7.88 2.06 11.49
N ASN A 141 7.63 0.87 12.04
CA ASN A 141 6.81 0.68 13.25
C ASN A 141 5.40 1.24 13.12
N VAL A 142 4.79 1.15 11.95
CA VAL A 142 3.46 1.69 11.67
C VAL A 142 2.40 0.60 11.81
N TRP A 143 1.29 0.94 12.48
CA TRP A 143 0.10 0.10 12.52
C TRP A 143 -1.05 0.75 11.75
N ILE A 144 -1.53 0.05 10.73
CA ILE A 144 -2.69 0.45 9.93
C ILE A 144 -3.91 -0.37 10.36
N GLY A 145 -4.92 0.29 10.90
CA GLY A 145 -6.18 -0.31 11.32
C GLY A 145 -7.04 -0.85 10.16
N GLY A 146 -7.98 -1.74 10.48
CA GLY A 146 -8.82 -2.37 9.46
C GLY A 146 -9.70 -1.39 8.69
N GLY A 147 -9.89 -1.66 7.40
CA GLY A 147 -10.71 -0.84 6.52
C GLY A 147 -10.14 0.55 6.20
N VAL A 148 -8.86 0.78 6.45
CA VAL A 148 -8.19 2.04 6.09
C VAL A 148 -7.99 2.12 4.59
N THR A 149 -8.18 3.32 4.03
CA THR A 149 -7.84 3.65 2.65
C THR A 149 -6.77 4.74 2.63
N ILE A 150 -5.67 4.51 1.87
CA ILE A 150 -4.58 5.46 1.66
C ILE A 150 -4.60 5.89 0.20
N THR A 151 -4.66 7.21 -0.05
CA THR A 151 -4.79 7.79 -1.39
C THR A 151 -3.44 8.17 -2.00
N PRO A 152 -3.37 8.46 -3.30
CA PRO A 152 -2.12 8.74 -4.00
C PRO A 152 -1.29 9.85 -3.36
N GLY A 153 0.03 9.66 -3.30
CA GLY A 153 1.00 10.66 -2.89
C GLY A 153 1.18 10.82 -1.38
N VAL A 154 0.52 10.02 -0.56
CA VAL A 154 0.57 10.13 0.90
C VAL A 154 1.87 9.56 1.47
N THR A 155 2.42 10.28 2.45
CA THR A 155 3.50 9.80 3.32
C THR A 155 2.98 9.66 4.75
N ILE A 156 3.19 8.47 5.37
CA ILE A 156 2.93 8.21 6.79
C ILE A 156 4.28 8.05 7.49
N GLY A 157 4.50 8.87 8.51
CA GLY A 157 5.76 8.85 9.29
C GLY A 157 5.89 7.64 10.21
N ASP A 158 7.09 7.47 10.78
CA ASP A 158 7.44 6.37 11.67
C ASP A 158 6.58 6.37 12.95
N ASN A 159 6.49 5.20 13.60
CA ASN A 159 5.83 5.00 14.89
C ASN A 159 4.36 5.48 14.93
N THR A 160 3.66 5.44 13.80
CA THR A 160 2.32 6.02 13.65
C THR A 160 1.25 4.94 13.70
N VAL A 161 0.13 5.27 14.31
CA VAL A 161 -1.09 4.43 14.33
C VAL A 161 -2.19 5.10 13.53
N ILE A 162 -2.70 4.41 12.52
CA ILE A 162 -3.88 4.83 11.76
C ILE A 162 -5.08 4.02 12.23
N GLY A 163 -6.05 4.68 12.85
CA GLY A 163 -7.26 4.01 13.37
C GLY A 163 -8.15 3.44 12.26
N ALA A 164 -8.86 2.37 12.60
CA ALA A 164 -9.71 1.64 11.67
C ALA A 164 -10.75 2.54 10.97
N GLY A 165 -11.06 2.24 9.70
CA GLY A 165 -12.02 2.98 8.87
C GLY A 165 -11.57 4.37 8.43
N SER A 166 -10.30 4.71 8.61
CA SER A 166 -9.78 6.04 8.23
C SER A 166 -9.55 6.18 6.73
N MET A 167 -9.74 7.40 6.22
CA MET A 167 -9.38 7.81 4.86
C MET A 167 -8.18 8.76 4.93
N VAL A 168 -6.98 8.22 4.60
CA VAL A 168 -5.72 8.98 4.64
C VAL A 168 -5.49 9.63 3.28
N ASN A 169 -5.78 10.93 3.20
CA ASN A 169 -5.70 11.72 1.96
C ASN A 169 -4.69 12.89 2.05
N ARG A 170 -3.82 12.85 3.04
CA ARG A 170 -2.71 13.79 3.27
C ARG A 170 -1.65 13.15 4.15
N ASP A 171 -0.47 13.71 4.15
CA ASP A 171 0.64 13.22 4.95
C ASP A 171 0.29 13.21 6.45
N ILE A 172 0.76 12.17 7.13
CA ILE A 172 0.65 12.00 8.57
C ILE A 172 2.06 12.00 9.16
N PRO A 173 2.34 12.87 10.15
CA PRO A 173 3.66 12.92 10.78
C PRO A 173 3.97 11.67 11.61
N SER A 174 5.23 11.54 12.03
CA SER A 174 5.67 10.46 12.94
C SER A 174 5.11 10.63 14.35
N ASP A 175 5.13 9.53 15.10
CA ASP A 175 4.85 9.48 16.55
C ASP A 175 3.44 9.94 16.92
N VAL A 176 2.45 9.64 16.09
CA VAL A 176 1.05 10.08 16.29
C VAL A 176 0.04 8.94 16.17
N ILE A 177 -1.16 9.21 16.71
CA ILE A 177 -2.37 8.48 16.41
C ILE A 177 -3.26 9.37 15.54
N ALA A 178 -3.67 8.87 14.37
CA ALA A 178 -4.52 9.58 13.43
C ALA A 178 -5.74 8.72 13.07
N VAL A 179 -6.92 9.34 12.98
CA VAL A 179 -8.18 8.63 12.73
C VAL A 179 -9.16 9.45 11.91
N GLY A 180 -10.13 8.79 11.31
CA GLY A 180 -11.33 9.41 10.75
C GLY A 180 -11.34 9.58 9.24
N ASN A 181 -12.42 10.15 8.72
CA ASN A 181 -12.61 10.49 7.32
C ASN A 181 -13.05 11.96 7.20
N PRO A 182 -12.19 12.87 6.71
CA PRO A 182 -10.76 12.64 6.41
C PRO A 182 -9.94 12.34 7.66
N CYS A 183 -8.85 11.57 7.51
CA CYS A 183 -7.95 11.20 8.60
C CYS A 183 -7.24 12.45 9.18
N LYS A 184 -7.25 12.56 10.52
CA LYS A 184 -6.60 13.65 11.26
C LYS A 184 -5.85 13.12 12.46
N VAL A 185 -4.72 13.74 12.78
CA VAL A 185 -4.01 13.51 14.03
C VAL A 185 -4.91 13.87 15.21
N ILE A 186 -5.07 12.95 16.14
CA ILE A 186 -5.84 13.17 17.38
C ILE A 186 -4.92 13.41 18.57
N ARG A 187 -3.73 12.81 18.60
CA ARG A 187 -2.68 13.06 19.61
C ARG A 187 -1.35 12.48 19.17
N THR A 188 -0.29 12.88 19.84
CA THR A 188 1.00 12.21 19.82
C THR A 188 0.99 10.95 20.68
N LEU A 189 1.89 10.00 20.39
CA LEU A 189 2.20 8.89 21.27
C LEU A 189 2.91 9.41 22.55
N SER A 190 2.71 8.74 23.67
CA SER A 190 3.28 9.09 24.98
C SER A 190 3.96 7.88 25.61
N GLU A 191 4.75 8.11 26.66
CA GLU A 191 5.33 7.02 27.45
C GLU A 191 4.28 6.10 28.08
N GLU A 192 3.09 6.61 28.38
CA GLU A 192 1.97 5.82 28.90
C GLU A 192 1.52 4.75 27.89
N ASP A 193 1.59 5.05 26.58
CA ASP A 193 1.23 4.10 25.54
C ASP A 193 2.19 2.89 25.53
N SER A 194 3.46 3.08 25.89
CA SER A 194 4.46 2.01 25.96
C SER A 194 4.31 1.11 27.18
N GLN A 195 3.68 1.61 28.24
CA GLN A 195 3.49 0.91 29.54
C GLN A 195 2.11 0.31 29.66
N ARG A 196 1.23 0.52 28.69
CA ARG A 196 -0.17 0.13 28.78
C ARG A 196 -0.36 -1.35 28.53
N GLU A 197 -0.72 -2.09 29.57
CA GLU A 197 -1.01 -3.53 29.52
C GLU A 197 -2.52 -3.83 29.44
N ASP A 198 -3.39 -2.88 29.83
CA ASP A 198 -4.84 -3.04 29.85
C ASP A 198 -5.54 -2.08 28.90
N PHE A 199 -6.23 -2.63 27.90
CA PHE A 199 -7.02 -1.91 26.89
C PHE A 199 -8.52 -1.97 27.11
N HIS A 200 -8.99 -2.59 28.21
CA HIS A 200 -10.41 -2.80 28.49
C HIS A 200 -11.13 -1.56 29.06
N ARG A 201 -10.36 -0.57 29.52
CA ARG A 201 -10.94 0.64 30.12
C ARG A 201 -10.57 1.88 29.30
N ARG A 202 -11.56 2.50 28.75
CA ARG A 202 -11.52 3.86 28.19
C ARG A 202 -12.05 4.82 29.23
#